data_258fc932bfc4edb00a913e6e669c631f
#
_entry.id   258fc932bfc4edb00a913e6e669c631f
#
_cell.length_a   1.000
_cell.length_b   1.000
_cell.length_c   1.000
_cell.angle_alpha   90.00
_cell.angle_beta   90.00
_cell.angle_gamma   90.00
#
_symmetry.space_group_name_H-M   'P 1'
#
loop_
_entity.id
_entity.type
_entity.pdbx_description
1 polymer ?
#
loop_
_entity_poly.entity_id
_entity_poly.type
_entity_poly.pdbx_seq_one_letter_code
_entity_poly.pdbx_strand_id
1 'polypeptide(L)'
;TRFTVVSGGAAVKDNQTGLIWEQEPDREHDVWSRSVARCATKEVGGQKGWRAPSVDELKTLIDTSQHDPALPAGHPFSNIKSEIYWTATPDPKDDIVAWQVSFFSGEPVTDQKSGTRRMWCVLGELRK
;
A
#
# COMPACT_ATOMS: atom_id res chain seq x y z
N THR A 1 -5.01 -12.15 -16.71
CA THR A 1 -4.38 -10.88 -16.31
C THR A 1 -4.44 -10.70 -14.81
N ARG A 2 -3.34 -10.31 -14.20
CA ARG A 2 -3.31 -10.16 -12.75
C ARG A 2 -4.14 -8.97 -12.27
N PHE A 3 -4.02 -7.82 -12.93
CA PHE A 3 -4.66 -6.59 -12.46
C PHE A 3 -5.80 -6.18 -13.36
N THR A 4 -6.91 -5.76 -12.76
CA THR A 4 -8.07 -5.24 -13.48
C THR A 4 -8.41 -3.86 -12.92
N VAL A 5 -8.44 -2.85 -13.79
CA VAL A 5 -8.83 -1.50 -13.39
C VAL A 5 -10.34 -1.49 -13.17
N VAL A 6 -10.78 -0.98 -12.02
CA VAL A 6 -12.19 -0.97 -11.60
C VAL A 6 -12.57 0.43 -11.09
N SER A 7 -13.84 0.60 -10.73
CA SER A 7 -14.35 1.85 -10.13
C SER A 7 -14.04 3.08 -10.98
N GLY A 8 -14.25 2.96 -12.29
CA GLY A 8 -14.07 4.09 -13.20
C GLY A 8 -12.62 4.56 -13.34
N GLY A 9 -11.66 3.73 -13.03
CA GLY A 9 -10.24 4.07 -13.09
C GLY A 9 -9.63 4.44 -11.75
N ALA A 10 -10.43 4.52 -10.68
CA ALA A 10 -9.94 4.96 -9.37
C ALA A 10 -9.30 3.84 -8.56
N ALA A 11 -9.54 2.59 -8.92
CA ALA A 11 -9.07 1.43 -8.16
C ALA A 11 -8.61 0.33 -9.10
N VAL A 12 -7.81 -0.59 -8.55
CA VAL A 12 -7.29 -1.75 -9.28
C VAL A 12 -7.49 -2.99 -8.43
N LYS A 13 -8.14 -4.00 -9.00
CA LYS A 13 -8.30 -5.29 -8.36
C LYS A 13 -7.12 -6.19 -8.71
N ASP A 14 -6.49 -6.76 -7.69
CA ASP A 14 -5.46 -7.79 -7.88
C ASP A 14 -6.16 -9.15 -7.88
N ASN A 15 -6.23 -9.77 -9.04
CA ASN A 15 -6.94 -11.04 -9.20
C ASN A 15 -6.23 -12.21 -8.53
N GLN A 16 -4.95 -12.07 -8.20
CA GLN A 16 -4.21 -13.11 -7.46
C GLN A 16 -4.57 -13.13 -5.98
N THR A 17 -4.79 -11.97 -5.38
CA THR A 17 -5.00 -11.86 -3.94
C THR A 17 -6.44 -11.56 -3.55
N GLY A 18 -7.22 -11.02 -4.48
CA GLY A 18 -8.57 -10.54 -4.21
C GLY A 18 -8.62 -9.15 -3.62
N LEU A 19 -7.47 -8.54 -3.36
CA LEU A 19 -7.40 -7.18 -2.81
C LEU A 19 -7.68 -6.14 -3.88
N ILE A 20 -8.25 -5.03 -3.45
CA ILE A 20 -8.46 -3.86 -4.31
C ILE A 20 -7.60 -2.73 -3.77
N TRP A 21 -6.80 -2.16 -4.63
CA TRP A 21 -5.84 -1.11 -4.28
C TRP A 21 -6.25 0.22 -4.90
N GLU A 22 -5.89 1.32 -4.26
CA GLU A 22 -6.00 2.60 -4.93
C GLU A 22 -5.18 2.57 -6.21
N GLN A 23 -5.71 3.12 -7.30
CA GLN A 23 -4.96 3.20 -8.55
C GLN A 23 -3.76 4.14 -8.40
N GLU A 24 -3.91 5.17 -7.57
CA GLU A 24 -2.84 6.09 -7.25
C GLU A 24 -2.74 6.22 -5.72
N PRO A 25 -1.58 5.87 -5.13
CA PRO A 25 -1.40 6.06 -3.68
C PRO A 25 -1.42 7.54 -3.30
N ASP A 26 -1.46 7.82 -2.00
CA ASP A 26 -1.37 9.19 -1.51
C ASP A 26 -0.10 9.85 -2.02
N ARG A 27 -0.25 11.10 -2.49
CA ARG A 27 0.89 11.88 -2.97
C ARG A 27 1.69 12.50 -1.83
N GLU A 28 1.06 12.65 -0.68
CA GLU A 28 1.67 13.31 0.47
C GLU A 28 2.30 12.31 1.42
N HIS A 29 3.35 12.76 2.10
CA HIS A 29 3.96 12.02 3.18
C HIS A 29 3.32 12.48 4.48
N ASP A 30 3.11 11.55 5.42
CA ASP A 30 2.55 11.88 6.71
C ASP A 30 3.03 10.86 7.75
N VAL A 31 2.78 11.18 9.02
CA VAL A 31 3.10 10.27 10.12
C VAL A 31 2.14 9.08 10.11
N TRP A 32 2.56 8.00 10.76
CA TRP A 32 1.85 6.73 10.70
C TRP A 32 0.39 6.82 11.13
N SER A 33 0.11 7.45 12.29
CA SER A 33 -1.25 7.49 12.82
C SER A 33 -2.23 8.25 11.91
N ARG A 34 -1.77 9.34 11.31
CA ARG A 34 -2.60 10.11 10.38
C ARG A 34 -2.84 9.36 9.08
N SER A 35 -1.80 8.68 8.59
CA SER A 35 -1.90 7.93 7.35
C SER A 35 -2.88 6.77 7.49
N VAL A 36 -2.81 6.04 8.61
CA VAL A 36 -3.74 4.95 8.90
C VAL A 36 -5.17 5.47 9.01
N ALA A 37 -5.37 6.57 9.76
CA ALA A 37 -6.70 7.15 9.94
C ALA A 37 -7.28 7.67 8.64
N ARG A 38 -6.45 8.23 7.78
CA ARG A 38 -6.91 8.76 6.49
C ARG A 38 -7.48 7.66 5.60
N CYS A 39 -6.83 6.49 5.56
CA CYS A 39 -7.36 5.36 4.80
C CYS A 39 -8.76 4.99 5.28
N ALA A 40 -8.98 4.94 6.59
CA ALA A 40 -10.26 4.52 7.17
C ALA A 40 -11.42 5.47 6.82
N THR A 41 -11.12 6.73 6.48
CA THR A 41 -12.15 7.74 6.15
C THR A 41 -12.30 7.99 4.66
N LYS A 42 -11.49 7.35 3.83
CA LYS A 42 -11.51 7.61 2.38
C LYS A 42 -12.74 7.06 1.71
N GLU A 43 -13.13 7.76 0.65
CA GLU A 43 -14.07 7.27 -0.35
C GLU A 43 -13.38 7.42 -1.70
N VAL A 44 -13.10 6.30 -2.35
CA VAL A 44 -12.37 6.27 -3.61
C VAL A 44 -13.22 5.51 -4.62
N GLY A 45 -13.48 6.13 -5.77
CA GLY A 45 -14.32 5.52 -6.80
C GLY A 45 -15.72 5.19 -6.31
N GLY A 46 -16.25 5.97 -5.36
CA GLY A 46 -17.56 5.74 -4.76
C GLY A 46 -17.58 4.62 -3.72
N GLN A 47 -16.44 4.07 -3.35
CA GLN A 47 -16.36 2.97 -2.38
C GLN A 47 -15.75 3.43 -1.06
N LYS A 48 -16.31 2.90 0.03
CA LYS A 48 -15.83 3.11 1.39
C LYS A 48 -15.29 1.79 1.94
N GLY A 49 -14.72 1.84 3.15
CA GLY A 49 -14.17 0.65 3.78
C GLY A 49 -12.68 0.46 3.51
N TRP A 50 -12.03 1.47 2.99
CA TRP A 50 -10.58 1.45 2.78
C TRP A 50 -9.84 1.38 4.11
N ARG A 51 -8.65 0.83 4.08
CA ARG A 51 -7.82 0.71 5.27
C ARG A 51 -6.34 0.66 4.89
N ALA A 52 -5.48 0.84 5.86
CA ALA A 52 -4.05 0.64 5.65
C ALA A 52 -3.78 -0.86 5.47
N PRO A 53 -2.92 -1.24 4.52
CA PRO A 53 -2.58 -2.65 4.32
C PRO A 53 -1.66 -3.15 5.44
N SER A 54 -1.75 -4.45 5.75
CA SER A 54 -0.74 -5.11 6.55
C SER A 54 0.57 -5.21 5.77
N VAL A 55 1.68 -5.49 6.46
CA VAL A 55 2.96 -5.68 5.80
C VAL A 55 2.88 -6.84 4.79
N ASP A 56 2.18 -7.92 5.16
CA ASP A 56 2.03 -9.07 4.26
C ASP A 56 1.21 -8.71 3.02
N GLU A 57 0.17 -7.92 3.20
CA GLU A 57 -0.66 -7.48 2.07
C GLU A 57 0.13 -6.59 1.10
N LEU A 58 0.85 -5.62 1.63
CA LEU A 58 1.62 -4.72 0.77
C LEU A 58 2.74 -5.46 0.03
N LYS A 59 3.34 -6.44 0.68
CA LYS A 59 4.37 -7.28 0.06
C LYS A 59 3.84 -8.08 -1.14
N THR A 60 2.55 -8.35 -1.21
CA THR A 60 1.99 -9.09 -2.36
C THR A 60 2.15 -8.33 -3.67
N LEU A 61 2.31 -7.03 -3.63
CA LEU A 61 2.53 -6.21 -4.82
C LEU A 61 3.99 -6.22 -5.28
N ILE A 62 4.92 -6.65 -4.43
CA ILE A 62 6.33 -6.56 -4.72
C ILE A 62 6.75 -7.64 -5.73
N ASP A 63 7.47 -7.21 -6.74
CA ASP A 63 8.16 -8.09 -7.69
C ASP A 63 9.67 -7.90 -7.49
N THR A 64 10.32 -8.88 -6.89
CA THR A 64 11.75 -8.77 -6.55
C THR A 64 12.66 -8.83 -7.77
N SER A 65 12.13 -9.19 -8.95
CA SER A 65 12.88 -9.09 -10.19
C SER A 65 12.91 -7.67 -10.75
N GLN A 66 12.14 -6.76 -10.14
CA GLN A 66 12.06 -5.36 -10.52
C GLN A 66 12.55 -4.48 -9.37
N HIS A 67 12.93 -3.26 -9.69
CA HIS A 67 13.26 -2.27 -8.67
C HIS A 67 13.05 -0.88 -9.26
N ASP A 68 12.88 0.10 -8.41
CA ASP A 68 12.74 1.52 -8.75
C ASP A 68 11.60 1.77 -9.77
N PRO A 69 10.36 1.34 -9.54
CA PRO A 69 9.83 0.64 -8.37
C PRO A 69 9.85 -0.88 -8.50
N ALA A 70 9.77 -1.57 -7.36
CA ALA A 70 9.75 -3.03 -7.28
C ALA A 70 8.34 -3.57 -7.52
N LEU A 71 7.74 -3.20 -8.64
CA LEU A 71 6.40 -3.61 -9.05
C LEU A 71 6.45 -4.42 -10.33
N PRO A 72 5.46 -5.30 -10.56
CA PRO A 72 5.42 -6.07 -11.80
C PRO A 72 5.38 -5.15 -13.03
N ALA A 73 6.09 -5.53 -14.07
CA ALA A 73 6.10 -4.79 -15.32
C ALA A 73 4.66 -4.73 -15.88
N GLY A 74 4.29 -3.58 -16.44
CA GLY A 74 2.96 -3.39 -17.01
C GLY A 74 1.86 -3.15 -15.98
N HIS A 75 2.20 -2.90 -14.72
CA HIS A 75 1.19 -2.59 -13.70
C HIS A 75 0.41 -1.32 -14.06
N PRO A 76 -0.91 -1.26 -13.71
CA PRO A 76 -1.75 -0.14 -14.10
C PRO A 76 -1.77 1.02 -13.11
N PHE A 77 -0.90 1.02 -12.10
CA PHE A 77 -0.87 2.06 -11.08
C PHE A 77 -0.16 3.31 -11.57
N SER A 78 -0.59 4.46 -11.06
CA SER A 78 -0.03 5.77 -11.42
C SER A 78 0.76 6.37 -10.26
N ASN A 79 1.77 7.17 -10.62
CA ASN A 79 2.50 8.02 -9.67
C ASN A 79 3.10 7.23 -8.51
N ILE A 80 3.62 6.04 -8.81
CA ILE A 80 4.32 5.22 -7.83
C ILE A 80 5.73 5.76 -7.69
N LYS A 81 6.04 6.26 -6.51
CA LYS A 81 7.39 6.72 -6.20
C LYS A 81 8.17 5.58 -5.57
N SER A 82 9.45 5.49 -5.90
CA SER A 82 10.35 4.49 -5.35
C SER A 82 10.78 4.89 -3.94
N GLU A 83 9.79 4.98 -3.06
CA GLU A 83 9.94 5.42 -1.69
C GLU A 83 9.45 4.36 -0.73
N ILE A 84 9.44 4.70 0.55
CA ILE A 84 8.99 3.80 1.61
C ILE A 84 7.52 4.11 1.92
N TYR A 85 6.71 3.05 2.04
CA TYR A 85 5.28 3.15 2.30
C TYR A 85 4.94 2.50 3.64
N TRP A 86 4.05 3.15 4.40
CA TRP A 86 3.55 2.62 5.67
C TRP A 86 2.74 1.33 5.46
N THR A 87 2.75 0.48 6.49
CA THR A 87 1.76 -0.58 6.65
C THR A 87 0.99 -0.39 7.95
N ALA A 88 -0.09 -1.13 8.13
CA ALA A 88 -0.85 -1.12 9.38
C ALA A 88 -0.18 -1.97 10.48
N THR A 89 0.87 -2.70 10.16
CA THR A 89 1.46 -3.69 11.07
C THR A 89 2.44 -3.02 12.04
N PRO A 90 2.13 -2.97 13.35
CA PRO A 90 3.07 -2.45 14.32
C PRO A 90 4.17 -3.48 14.58
N ASP A 91 5.30 -3.00 15.09
CA ASP A 91 6.33 -3.91 15.59
C ASP A 91 5.88 -4.44 16.95
N PRO A 92 5.76 -5.76 17.12
CA PRO A 92 5.30 -6.31 18.41
C PRO A 92 6.25 -6.07 19.57
N LYS A 93 7.49 -5.68 19.30
CA LYS A 93 8.51 -5.45 20.33
C LYS A 93 8.66 -3.98 20.68
N ASP A 94 8.12 -3.08 19.86
CA ASP A 94 8.31 -1.64 20.06
C ASP A 94 7.10 -0.88 19.50
N ASP A 95 6.28 -0.34 20.39
CA ASP A 95 5.02 0.29 20.03
C ASP A 95 5.19 1.66 19.32
N ILE A 96 6.40 2.21 19.27
CA ILE A 96 6.67 3.43 18.50
C ILE A 96 7.18 3.15 17.10
N VAL A 97 7.28 1.88 16.70
CA VAL A 97 7.80 1.44 15.41
C VAL A 97 6.72 0.68 14.65
N ALA A 98 6.66 0.88 13.36
CA ALA A 98 5.76 0.14 12.47
C ALA A 98 6.53 -0.43 11.29
N TRP A 99 6.01 -1.51 10.70
CA TRP A 99 6.55 -2.09 9.48
C TRP A 99 6.24 -1.20 8.29
N GLN A 100 7.16 -1.18 7.36
CA GLN A 100 7.09 -0.40 6.12
C GLN A 100 7.63 -1.26 4.99
N VAL A 101 7.34 -0.88 3.76
CA VAL A 101 7.87 -1.58 2.58
C VAL A 101 8.52 -0.55 1.66
N SER A 102 9.75 -0.81 1.28
CA SER A 102 10.46 0.01 0.30
C SER A 102 10.07 -0.42 -1.10
N PHE A 103 9.55 0.51 -1.88
CA PHE A 103 9.25 0.22 -3.30
C PHE A 103 10.43 0.52 -4.21
N PHE A 104 11.56 0.94 -3.65
CA PHE A 104 12.81 0.96 -4.41
C PHE A 104 13.39 -0.44 -4.55
N SER A 105 13.52 -1.16 -3.44
CA SER A 105 14.16 -2.48 -3.39
C SER A 105 13.18 -3.64 -3.22
N GLY A 106 11.97 -3.35 -2.72
CA GLY A 106 10.98 -4.38 -2.40
C GLY A 106 11.13 -4.98 -1.01
N GLU A 107 12.03 -4.45 -0.19
CA GLU A 107 12.27 -5.02 1.13
C GLU A 107 11.38 -4.41 2.21
N PRO A 108 10.86 -5.24 3.14
CA PRO A 108 10.20 -4.71 4.33
C PRO A 108 11.24 -4.16 5.29
N VAL A 109 10.91 -3.06 5.95
CA VAL A 109 11.78 -2.41 6.93
C VAL A 109 10.95 -1.95 8.12
N THR A 110 11.60 -1.65 9.24
CA THR A 110 10.93 -1.05 10.40
C THR A 110 11.56 0.30 10.71
N ASP A 111 10.72 1.24 11.13
CA ASP A 111 11.19 2.56 11.54
C ASP A 111 10.15 3.22 12.41
N GLN A 112 10.52 4.34 13.01
CA GLN A 112 9.68 5.04 13.97
C GLN A 112 8.44 5.62 13.29
N LYS A 113 7.31 5.54 14.00
CA LYS A 113 6.01 6.06 13.54
C LYS A 113 6.00 7.58 13.37
N SER A 114 6.96 8.28 13.98
CA SER A 114 7.08 9.73 13.90
C SER A 114 7.65 10.23 12.58
N GLY A 115 8.27 9.36 11.79
CA GLY A 115 8.73 9.72 10.45
C GLY A 115 7.56 9.90 9.51
N THR A 116 7.78 10.57 8.39
CA THR A 116 6.75 10.76 7.37
C THR A 116 7.03 9.86 6.18
N ARG A 117 6.01 9.12 5.76
CA ARG A 117 6.09 8.17 4.63
C ARG A 117 4.79 8.25 3.84
N ARG A 118 4.78 7.60 2.70
CA ARG A 118 3.58 7.49 1.88
C ARG A 118 2.68 6.37 2.40
N MET A 119 1.42 6.40 1.97
CA MET A 119 0.44 5.37 2.31
C MET A 119 -0.31 4.95 1.05
N TRP A 120 -0.55 3.65 0.93
CA TRP A 120 -1.31 3.07 -0.18
C TRP A 120 -2.45 2.27 0.42
N CYS A 121 -3.66 2.81 0.35
CA CYS A 121 -4.81 2.19 1.00
C CYS A 121 -5.32 0.99 0.20
N VAL A 122 -5.94 0.06 0.89
CA VAL A 122 -6.43 -1.20 0.33
C VAL A 122 -7.86 -1.46 0.79
N LEU A 123 -8.61 -2.20 -0.02
CA LEU A 123 -9.98 -2.61 0.27
C LEU A 123 -10.07 -4.13 0.11
N GLY A 124 -10.87 -4.77 0.98
CA GLY A 124 -11.06 -6.21 0.92
C GLY A 124 -10.11 -6.96 1.84
N GLU A 125 -10.05 -8.28 1.63
CA GLU A 125 -9.23 -9.17 2.45
C GLU A 125 -8.35 -10.05 1.57
N LEU A 126 -7.18 -10.37 2.09
CA LEU A 126 -6.24 -11.25 1.40
C LEU A 126 -6.85 -12.64 1.23
N ARG A 127 -6.90 -13.10 -0.01
CA ARG A 127 -7.36 -14.45 -0.35
C ARG A 127 -6.34 -15.47 0.14
N LYS A 128 -6.83 -16.50 0.78
CA LYS A 128 -5.98 -17.58 1.29
C LYS A 128 -5.90 -18.74 0.30
#